data_013ee20041fdf32852873b6901f823f6
#
_entry.id   013ee20041fdf32852873b6901f823f6
#
_cell.length_a   1.000
_cell.length_b   1.000
_cell.length_c   1.000
_cell.angle_alpha   90.00
_cell.angle_beta   90.00
_cell.angle_gamma   90.00
#
_symmetry.space_group_name_H-M   'P 1'
#
loop_
_entity.id
_entity.type
_entity.pdbx_description
1 polymer ?
#
loop_
_entity_poly.entity_id
_entity_poly.type
_entity_poly.pdbx_seq_one_letter_code
_entity_poly.pdbx_strand_id
1 'polypeptide(L)'
;MKNKALVVIDLQNDITKNYQEIIGTTNQAIDWAVANNMYVVYIQHNNLSAGTRTFKPGTHGAEFVPELKIVSEHIFLKTKSNALTSEEFDAFIRAHDITEFFIAGADATACVKSTCFNMTKAGYTVHVLSDCITS
;
A
#
# COMPACT_ATOMS: atom_id res chain seq x y z
N MET A 1 18.67 -3.75 -5.35
CA MET A 1 18.33 -2.74 -6.35
C MET A 1 17.48 -1.66 -5.73
N LYS A 2 17.89 -0.42 -5.90
CA LYS A 2 17.28 0.70 -5.18
C LYS A 2 16.11 1.36 -5.93
N ASN A 3 15.84 0.95 -7.16
CA ASN A 3 14.75 1.55 -7.95
C ASN A 3 13.48 0.70 -7.98
N LYS A 4 13.32 -0.21 -7.01
CA LYS A 4 12.14 -1.06 -6.88
C LYS A 4 11.54 -0.89 -5.50
N ALA A 5 10.22 -0.97 -5.41
CA ALA A 5 9.50 -0.88 -4.15
C ALA A 5 8.37 -1.90 -4.07
N LEU A 6 8.22 -2.49 -2.91
CA LEU A 6 7.00 -3.20 -2.54
C LEU A 6 6.08 -2.18 -1.87
N VAL A 7 4.87 -2.04 -2.36
CA VAL A 7 3.88 -1.10 -1.82
C VAL A 7 2.73 -1.90 -1.23
N VAL A 8 2.52 -1.74 0.08
CA VAL A 8 1.45 -2.39 0.82
C VAL A 8 0.33 -1.38 1.01
N ILE A 9 -0.83 -1.65 0.42
CA ILE A 9 -1.92 -0.68 0.33
C ILE A 9 -3.03 -1.04 1.32
N ASP A 10 -3.34 -0.10 2.23
CA ASP A 10 -4.55 -0.06 3.06
C ASP A 10 -4.80 -1.29 3.94
N LEU A 11 -3.77 -1.99 4.43
CA LEU A 11 -3.97 -3.08 5.37
C LEU A 11 -4.17 -2.54 6.78
N GLN A 12 -5.32 -1.94 6.98
CA GLN A 12 -5.73 -1.24 8.20
C GLN A 12 -6.87 -2.02 8.89
N ASN A 13 -7.14 -1.71 10.16
CA ASN A 13 -8.13 -2.45 10.94
C ASN A 13 -9.54 -2.40 10.35
N ASP A 14 -9.91 -1.29 9.70
CA ASP A 14 -11.23 -1.16 9.06
C ASP A 14 -11.32 -1.82 7.69
N ILE A 15 -10.25 -2.48 7.24
CA ILE A 15 -10.27 -3.20 5.95
C ILE A 15 -11.31 -4.33 6.00
N THR A 16 -11.73 -4.79 4.82
CA THR A 16 -12.69 -5.87 4.77
C THR A 16 -12.19 -7.10 5.52
N LYS A 17 -13.14 -7.94 5.93
CA LYS A 17 -12.88 -9.12 6.75
C LYS A 17 -11.91 -10.14 6.17
N ASN A 18 -11.54 -9.98 4.90
CA ASN A 18 -10.75 -11.00 4.20
C ASN A 18 -9.23 -10.75 4.26
N TYR A 19 -8.77 -9.70 4.96
CA TYR A 19 -7.33 -9.41 4.99
C TYR A 19 -6.51 -10.57 5.56
N GLN A 20 -7.10 -11.38 6.43
CA GLN A 20 -6.41 -12.51 7.06
C GLN A 20 -5.96 -13.56 6.05
N GLU A 21 -6.59 -13.62 4.90
CA GLU A 21 -6.19 -14.54 3.83
C GLU A 21 -4.84 -14.19 3.23
N ILE A 22 -4.45 -12.92 3.31
CA ILE A 22 -3.24 -12.43 2.65
C ILE A 22 -2.15 -11.95 3.61
N ILE A 23 -2.43 -11.90 4.91
CA ILE A 23 -1.45 -11.30 5.83
C ILE A 23 -0.15 -12.10 5.88
N GLY A 24 -0.24 -13.43 5.87
CA GLY A 24 0.95 -14.29 5.87
C GLY A 24 1.77 -14.13 4.61
N THR A 25 1.12 -14.17 3.45
CA THR A 25 1.80 -14.01 2.16
C THR A 25 2.35 -12.60 1.99
N THR A 26 1.64 -11.59 2.49
CA THR A 26 2.13 -10.21 2.48
C THR A 26 3.39 -10.07 3.32
N ASN A 27 3.41 -10.65 4.53
CA ASN A 27 4.60 -10.61 5.37
C ASN A 27 5.78 -11.35 4.73
N GLN A 28 5.52 -12.46 4.02
CA GLN A 28 6.56 -13.15 3.26
C GLN A 28 7.10 -12.25 2.13
N ALA A 29 6.23 -11.53 1.43
CA ALA A 29 6.64 -10.60 0.39
C ALA A 29 7.49 -9.46 0.96
N ILE A 30 7.15 -8.98 2.16
CA ILE A 30 7.95 -7.96 2.85
C ILE A 30 9.35 -8.48 3.13
N ASP A 31 9.48 -9.69 3.65
CA ASP A 31 10.79 -10.31 3.90
C ASP A 31 11.59 -10.45 2.60
N TRP A 32 10.93 -10.87 1.54
CA TRP A 32 11.55 -10.99 0.21
C TRP A 32 12.06 -9.64 -0.29
N ALA A 33 11.26 -8.58 -0.13
CA ALA A 33 11.66 -7.24 -0.56
C ALA A 33 12.88 -6.74 0.22
N VAL A 34 12.90 -6.96 1.54
CA VAL A 34 14.05 -6.60 2.38
C VAL A 34 15.29 -7.36 1.92
N ALA A 35 15.18 -8.67 1.68
CA ALA A 35 16.30 -9.50 1.25
C ALA A 35 16.85 -9.08 -0.11
N ASN A 36 16.04 -8.44 -0.94
CA ASN A 36 16.42 -7.99 -2.27
C ASN A 36 16.73 -6.49 -2.34
N ASN A 37 16.90 -5.85 -1.19
CA ASN A 37 17.25 -4.43 -1.09
C ASN A 37 16.24 -3.50 -1.78
N MET A 38 14.97 -3.86 -1.72
CA MET A 38 13.90 -3.03 -2.24
C MET A 38 13.36 -2.12 -1.14
N TYR A 39 12.80 -0.98 -1.52
CA TYR A 39 12.04 -0.17 -0.58
C TYR A 39 10.75 -0.90 -0.21
N VAL A 40 10.36 -0.80 1.06
CA VAL A 40 9.05 -1.28 1.51
C VAL A 40 8.24 -0.05 1.93
N VAL A 41 7.13 0.16 1.25
CA VAL A 41 6.29 1.35 1.42
C VAL A 41 4.91 0.91 1.89
N TYR A 42 4.36 1.62 2.86
CA TYR A 42 3.02 1.37 3.40
C TYR A 42 2.13 2.55 3.08
N ILE A 43 0.97 2.26 2.50
CA ILE A 43 -0.03 3.29 2.21
C ILE A 43 -1.15 3.17 3.24
N GLN A 44 -1.48 4.29 3.87
CA GLN A 44 -2.54 4.38 4.86
C GLN A 44 -3.62 5.31 4.35
N HIS A 45 -4.84 4.78 4.25
CA HIS A 45 -5.97 5.56 3.78
C HIS A 45 -6.64 6.27 4.95
N ASN A 46 -6.90 7.57 4.77
CA ASN A 46 -7.70 8.36 5.70
C ASN A 46 -8.93 8.86 4.96
N ASN A 47 -10.11 8.51 5.46
CA ASN A 47 -11.36 8.96 4.89
C ASN A 47 -11.78 10.25 5.59
N LEU A 48 -11.81 11.35 4.83
CA LEU A 48 -12.12 12.67 5.35
C LEU A 48 -13.61 13.05 5.21
N SER A 49 -14.44 12.13 4.70
CA SER A 49 -15.87 12.40 4.53
C SER A 49 -16.56 12.63 5.86
N ALA A 50 -17.44 13.59 5.92
CA ALA A 50 -18.20 13.88 7.13
C ALA A 50 -19.05 12.65 7.53
N GLY A 51 -18.96 12.28 8.81
CA GLY A 51 -19.73 11.15 9.34
C GLY A 51 -19.22 9.78 8.97
N THR A 52 -18.01 9.69 8.39
CA THR A 52 -17.42 8.38 8.08
C THR A 52 -17.21 7.56 9.34
N ARG A 53 -17.39 6.23 9.20
CA ARG A 53 -17.12 5.26 10.27
C ARG A 53 -15.90 4.40 9.98
N THR A 54 -15.34 4.49 8.76
CA THR A 54 -14.22 3.67 8.37
C THR A 54 -13.03 4.55 7.97
N PHE A 55 -11.84 4.12 8.32
CA PHE A 55 -10.59 4.81 8.01
C PHE A 55 -10.59 6.27 8.50
N LYS A 56 -11.28 6.54 9.61
CA LYS A 56 -11.33 7.89 10.17
C LYS A 56 -9.99 8.22 10.79
N PRO A 57 -9.37 9.36 10.43
CA PRO A 57 -8.06 9.74 10.97
C PRO A 57 -8.04 9.72 12.50
N GLY A 58 -6.96 9.17 13.06
CA GLY A 58 -6.76 9.12 14.50
C GLY A 58 -7.52 8.02 15.22
N THR A 59 -8.23 7.13 14.51
CA THR A 59 -8.96 6.03 15.13
C THR A 59 -8.19 4.72 15.01
N HIS A 60 -8.52 3.76 15.88
CA HIS A 60 -7.98 2.42 15.81
C HIS A 60 -8.27 1.77 14.46
N GLY A 61 -9.44 2.02 13.89
CA GLY A 61 -9.82 1.47 12.58
C GLY A 61 -8.91 1.91 11.45
N ALA A 62 -8.32 3.09 11.55
CA ALA A 62 -7.40 3.60 10.53
C ALA A 62 -5.96 3.09 10.71
N GLU A 63 -5.64 2.47 11.84
CA GLU A 63 -4.31 1.92 12.08
C GLU A 63 -4.10 0.64 11.27
N PHE A 64 -2.85 0.33 10.94
CA PHE A 64 -2.51 -0.93 10.28
C PHE A 64 -2.89 -2.11 11.17
N VAL A 65 -3.28 -3.21 10.53
CA VAL A 65 -3.58 -4.44 11.28
C VAL A 65 -2.34 -4.89 12.04
N PRO A 66 -2.49 -5.35 13.30
CA PRO A 66 -1.33 -5.63 14.15
C PRO A 66 -0.43 -6.75 13.63
N GLU A 67 -0.97 -7.67 12.83
CA GLU A 67 -0.20 -8.77 12.27
C GLU A 67 0.72 -8.35 11.12
N LEU A 68 0.51 -7.15 10.56
CA LEU A 68 1.33 -6.66 9.44
C LEU A 68 2.74 -6.33 9.93
N LYS A 69 3.73 -6.88 9.25
CA LYS A 69 5.13 -6.61 9.56
C LYS A 69 5.51 -5.22 9.05
N ILE A 70 5.96 -4.34 9.93
CA ILE A 70 6.40 -2.99 9.58
C ILE A 70 7.93 -2.94 9.69
N VAL A 71 8.60 -2.83 8.55
CA VAL A 71 10.06 -2.89 8.46
C VAL A 71 10.70 -1.57 8.06
N SER A 72 9.89 -0.54 7.78
CA SER A 72 10.41 0.77 7.36
C SER A 72 9.51 1.88 7.87
N GLU A 73 10.03 3.11 7.78
CA GLU A 73 9.28 4.31 8.13
C GLU A 73 8.60 4.96 6.92
N HIS A 74 8.62 4.29 5.76
CA HIS A 74 8.05 4.82 4.53
C HIS A 74 6.53 4.59 4.52
N ILE A 75 5.84 5.36 5.36
CA ILE A 75 4.39 5.31 5.51
C ILE A 75 3.82 6.61 4.96
N PHE A 76 2.93 6.50 3.98
CA PHE A 76 2.33 7.66 3.33
C PHE A 76 0.82 7.62 3.44
N LEU A 77 0.24 8.78 3.79
CA LEU A 77 -1.20 8.93 3.92
C LEU A 77 -1.82 9.33 2.60
N LYS A 78 -2.96 8.74 2.28
CA LYS A 78 -3.77 9.18 1.14
C LYS A 78 -5.21 9.35 1.57
N THR A 79 -5.95 10.17 0.83
CA THR A 79 -7.37 10.42 1.08
C THR A 79 -8.24 10.03 -0.12
N LYS A 80 -7.64 9.52 -1.17
CA LYS A 80 -8.30 9.07 -2.40
C LYS A 80 -7.81 7.67 -2.75
N SER A 81 -8.54 6.99 -3.63
CA SER A 81 -8.22 5.60 -4.00
C SER A 81 -6.81 5.45 -4.61
N ASN A 82 -6.43 6.38 -5.48
CA ASN A 82 -5.12 6.35 -6.13
C ASN A 82 -4.03 6.85 -5.18
N ALA A 83 -3.09 5.98 -4.81
CA ALA A 83 -2.02 6.32 -3.90
C ALA A 83 -1.09 7.41 -4.46
N LEU A 84 -1.00 7.56 -5.78
CA LEU A 84 -0.18 8.61 -6.38
C LEU A 84 -0.71 10.01 -6.12
N THR A 85 -1.93 10.16 -5.62
CA THR A 85 -2.46 11.46 -5.19
C THR A 85 -1.84 11.94 -3.89
N SER A 86 -1.14 11.08 -3.15
CA SER A 86 -0.32 11.49 -2.02
C SER A 86 0.92 12.20 -2.55
N GLU A 87 1.03 13.49 -2.29
CA GLU A 87 2.18 14.29 -2.75
C GLU A 87 3.48 13.78 -2.16
N GLU A 88 3.44 13.34 -0.90
CA GLU A 88 4.62 12.81 -0.20
C GLU A 88 5.09 11.50 -0.81
N PHE A 89 4.16 10.62 -1.18
CA PHE A 89 4.50 9.37 -1.84
C PHE A 89 5.09 9.63 -3.23
N ASP A 90 4.47 10.52 -4.01
CA ASP A 90 4.96 10.89 -5.32
C ASP A 90 6.38 11.48 -5.24
N ALA A 91 6.61 12.37 -4.27
CA ALA A 91 7.93 12.94 -4.04
C ALA A 91 8.97 11.88 -3.66
N PHE A 92 8.59 10.90 -2.85
CA PHE A 92 9.45 9.79 -2.47
C PHE A 92 9.87 8.97 -3.69
N ILE A 93 8.90 8.67 -4.55
CA ILE A 93 9.15 7.91 -5.79
C ILE A 93 10.18 8.65 -6.66
N ARG A 94 9.99 9.94 -6.84
CA ARG A 94 10.88 10.76 -7.68
C ARG A 94 12.26 10.92 -7.07
N ALA A 95 12.32 11.14 -5.76
CA ALA A 95 13.59 11.34 -5.06
C ALA A 95 14.47 10.08 -5.08
N HIS A 96 13.88 8.91 -5.16
CA HIS A 96 14.59 7.64 -5.13
C HIS A 96 14.62 6.93 -6.49
N ASP A 97 14.15 7.59 -7.54
CA ASP A 97 14.14 7.06 -8.91
C ASP A 97 13.49 5.68 -9.00
N ILE A 98 12.40 5.48 -8.27
CA ILE A 98 11.69 4.21 -8.28
C ILE A 98 10.91 4.09 -9.59
N THR A 99 11.10 2.99 -10.30
CA THR A 99 10.48 2.77 -11.60
C THR A 99 9.67 1.48 -11.67
N GLU A 100 9.83 0.61 -10.67
CA GLU A 100 9.18 -0.70 -10.67
C GLU A 100 8.54 -0.95 -9.30
N PHE A 101 7.27 -1.35 -9.33
CA PHE A 101 6.48 -1.56 -8.11
C PHE A 101 5.93 -2.97 -8.05
N PHE A 102 5.93 -3.53 -6.83
CA PHE A 102 5.26 -4.77 -6.50
C PHE A 102 4.14 -4.41 -5.53
N ILE A 103 2.91 -4.81 -5.82
CA ILE A 103 1.73 -4.31 -5.12
C ILE A 103 1.07 -5.41 -4.30
N ALA A 104 0.83 -5.11 -3.03
CA ALA A 104 0.09 -5.94 -2.08
C ALA A 104 -0.97 -5.09 -1.38
N GLY A 105 -1.96 -5.71 -0.78
CA GLY A 105 -2.95 -5.01 0.05
C GLY A 105 -4.38 -5.14 -0.41
N ALA A 106 -5.17 -4.12 -0.14
CA ALA A 106 -6.62 -4.07 -0.40
C ALA A 106 -7.06 -2.64 -0.71
N ASP A 107 -8.18 -2.40 -1.29
CA ASP A 107 -9.14 -3.32 -1.87
C ASP A 107 -8.76 -3.60 -3.33
N ALA A 108 -8.77 -4.86 -3.73
CA ALA A 108 -8.36 -5.26 -5.08
C ALA A 108 -9.17 -4.58 -6.18
N THR A 109 -10.43 -4.29 -5.92
CA THR A 109 -11.34 -3.67 -6.88
C THR A 109 -11.41 -2.15 -6.77
N ALA A 110 -10.74 -1.56 -5.78
CA ALA A 110 -10.78 -0.12 -5.52
C ALA A 110 -9.38 0.48 -5.44
N CYS A 111 -8.81 0.59 -4.24
CA CYS A 111 -7.53 1.28 -4.04
C CYS A 111 -6.36 0.60 -4.76
N VAL A 112 -6.28 -0.72 -4.75
CA VAL A 112 -5.25 -1.46 -5.48
C VAL A 112 -5.40 -1.23 -6.98
N LYS A 113 -6.61 -1.44 -7.51
CA LYS A 113 -6.90 -1.28 -8.93
C LYS A 113 -6.57 0.15 -9.41
N SER A 114 -7.05 1.15 -8.69
CA SER A 114 -6.85 2.55 -9.04
C SER A 114 -5.36 2.91 -9.04
N THR A 115 -4.64 2.49 -8.02
CA THR A 115 -3.21 2.78 -7.89
C THR A 115 -2.42 2.11 -9.03
N CYS A 116 -2.68 0.83 -9.29
CA CYS A 116 -1.99 0.09 -10.37
C CYS A 116 -2.26 0.71 -11.73
N PHE A 117 -3.51 1.08 -12.00
CA PHE A 117 -3.89 1.71 -13.26
C PHE A 117 -3.12 3.02 -13.47
N ASN A 118 -3.10 3.87 -12.44
CA ASN A 118 -2.46 5.17 -12.54
C ASN A 118 -0.93 5.07 -12.59
N MET A 119 -0.34 4.11 -11.89
CA MET A 119 1.09 3.84 -11.98
C MET A 119 1.48 3.39 -13.40
N THR A 120 0.71 2.48 -13.98
CA THR A 120 0.94 2.01 -15.35
C THR A 120 0.80 3.16 -16.34
N LYS A 121 -0.22 3.98 -16.18
CA LYS A 121 -0.45 5.16 -17.02
C LYS A 121 0.70 6.16 -16.92
N ALA A 122 1.32 6.27 -15.76
CA ALA A 122 2.45 7.17 -15.54
C ALA A 122 3.77 6.62 -16.10
N GLY A 123 3.78 5.39 -16.60
CA GLY A 123 4.96 4.78 -17.22
C GLY A 123 5.77 3.88 -16.31
N TYR A 124 5.28 3.60 -15.10
CA TYR A 124 5.95 2.67 -14.18
C TYR A 124 5.66 1.22 -14.54
N THR A 125 6.58 0.34 -14.21
CA THR A 125 6.38 -1.11 -14.30
C THR A 125 5.70 -1.58 -13.03
N VAL A 126 4.57 -2.27 -13.15
CA VAL A 126 3.75 -2.68 -12.01
C VAL A 126 3.52 -4.19 -12.03
N HIS A 127 3.82 -4.82 -10.90
CA HIS A 127 3.56 -6.24 -10.69
C HIS A 127 2.57 -6.39 -9.54
N VAL A 128 1.42 -6.98 -9.80
CA VAL A 128 0.45 -7.25 -8.73
C VAL A 128 0.73 -8.63 -8.17
N LEU A 129 0.97 -8.70 -6.86
CA LEU A 129 1.22 -9.97 -6.19
C LEU A 129 -0.13 -10.61 -5.86
N SER A 130 -0.58 -11.51 -6.72
CA SER A 130 -1.93 -12.07 -6.63
C SER A 130 -2.24 -12.74 -5.29
N ASP A 131 -1.22 -13.30 -4.63
CA ASP A 131 -1.37 -13.94 -3.31
C ASP A 131 -1.43 -12.94 -2.17
N CYS A 132 -1.23 -11.66 -2.46
CA CYS A 132 -1.09 -10.60 -1.46
C CYS A 132 -2.16 -9.52 -1.61
N ILE A 133 -3.19 -9.75 -2.41
CA ILE A 133 -4.28 -8.79 -2.56
C ILE A 133 -5.62 -9.44 -2.22
N THR A 134 -6.55 -8.63 -1.68
CA THR A 134 -7.90 -9.08 -1.35
C THR A 134 -8.91 -7.94 -1.49
N SER A 135 -10.17 -8.30 -1.48
CA SER A 135 -11.25 -7.33 -1.53
C SER A 135 -12.38 -7.63 -0.54
#